data_e248e25028906bd5c1c4ded566e34d96
#
_entry.id   e248e25028906bd5c1c4ded566e34d96
#
_cell.length_a   1.000
_cell.length_b   1.000
_cell.length_c   1.000
_cell.angle_alpha   90.00
_cell.angle_beta   90.00
_cell.angle_gamma   90.00
#
_symmetry.space_group_name_H-M   'P 1'
#
loop_
_entity.id
_entity.type
_entity.pdbx_description
1 polymer ?
#
loop_
_entity_poly.entity_id
_entity_poly.type
_entity_poly.pdbx_seq_one_letter_code
_entity_poly.pdbx_strand_id
1 'polypeptide(L)'
;MQAQYVVQEWRIMYRMKHRIRLRGNLKTYLRWPLFFGLLFILMTVQLFSVSVKAGIMGVFYTVIYLLIAFLINFSGRRKLKKDLIEFATNYREMQMRMMKTLTVPFAILSDDGHMLWGNDEFVSVIVNKKAARRNISNIFEEITIDSLPDSDEIKVIHVKTEDKYYRAVMKLIVSDSPDDEMVKTDINQLMDNSRLISVFLYDETDMMELEQKREAENLVVGLLYIDNYDELIDSIDEIRQSLIMALIDRKINKYMQGIDAISKKLEKDKFLFLFKQSYLAEICSNRFAILEEIR
;
A
#
# COMPACT_ATOMS: atom_id res chain seq x y z
N MET A 1 -23.05 -18.14 -7.44
CA MET A 1 -22.42 -16.86 -7.12
C MET A 1 -21.65 -16.24 -8.31
N GLN A 2 -21.02 -17.03 -9.18
CA GLN A 2 -20.33 -16.54 -10.41
C GLN A 2 -21.28 -15.92 -11.46
N ALA A 3 -22.50 -16.42 -11.59
CA ALA A 3 -23.46 -15.91 -12.59
C ALA A 3 -23.92 -14.46 -12.32
N GLN A 4 -23.97 -14.02 -11.07
CA GLN A 4 -24.37 -12.64 -10.71
C GLN A 4 -23.29 -11.63 -11.03
N TYR A 5 -22.01 -12.01 -10.96
CA TYR A 5 -20.87 -11.17 -11.36
C TYR A 5 -20.83 -10.93 -12.87
N VAL A 6 -21.05 -11.98 -13.66
CA VAL A 6 -21.09 -11.89 -15.11
C VAL A 6 -22.24 -10.97 -15.58
N VAL A 7 -23.41 -11.07 -14.95
CA VAL A 7 -24.57 -10.22 -15.30
C VAL A 7 -24.32 -8.74 -14.92
N GLN A 8 -23.62 -8.46 -13.85
CA GLN A 8 -23.28 -7.09 -13.44
C GLN A 8 -22.22 -6.47 -14.34
N GLU A 9 -21.20 -7.22 -14.77
CA GLU A 9 -20.24 -6.79 -15.79
C GLU A 9 -20.92 -6.53 -17.13
N TRP A 10 -21.84 -7.39 -17.56
CA TRP A 10 -22.63 -7.20 -18.79
C TRP A 10 -23.51 -5.94 -18.73
N ARG A 11 -24.08 -5.64 -17.57
CA ARG A 11 -24.92 -4.45 -17.38
C ARG A 11 -24.09 -3.16 -17.42
N ILE A 12 -22.88 -3.19 -16.86
CA ILE A 12 -21.93 -2.06 -16.92
C ILE A 12 -21.42 -1.86 -18.34
N MET A 13 -21.05 -2.94 -19.03
CA MET A 13 -20.59 -2.91 -20.43
C MET A 13 -21.68 -2.41 -21.38
N TYR A 14 -22.95 -2.81 -21.16
CA TYR A 14 -24.09 -2.37 -21.98
C TYR A 14 -24.41 -0.88 -21.77
N ARG A 15 -24.25 -0.37 -20.54
CA ARG A 15 -24.47 1.05 -20.22
C ARG A 15 -23.36 1.96 -20.78
N MET A 16 -22.11 1.51 -20.82
CA MET A 16 -20.99 2.25 -21.43
C MET A 16 -21.09 2.36 -22.97
N LYS A 17 -21.73 1.40 -23.64
CA LYS A 17 -21.91 1.42 -25.10
C LYS A 17 -22.70 2.64 -25.61
N HIS A 18 -23.45 3.32 -24.76
CA HIS A 18 -24.36 4.40 -25.16
C HIS A 18 -23.86 5.83 -24.97
N ARG A 19 -22.70 6.09 -24.31
CA ARG A 19 -22.32 7.47 -23.92
C ARG A 19 -20.92 7.96 -24.28
N ILE A 20 -20.17 7.30 -25.15
CA ILE A 20 -18.92 7.89 -25.65
C ILE A 20 -19.26 8.99 -26.64
N ARG A 21 -19.45 10.22 -26.15
CA ARG A 21 -19.47 11.43 -26.96
C ARG A 21 -18.02 11.79 -27.31
N LEU A 22 -17.66 11.65 -28.58
CA LEU A 22 -16.41 12.22 -29.10
C LEU A 22 -16.41 13.74 -28.86
N ARG A 23 -15.73 14.18 -27.82
CA ARG A 23 -15.56 15.60 -27.47
C ARG A 23 -14.13 15.97 -27.85
N GLY A 24 -13.95 17.03 -28.64
CA GLY A 24 -12.64 17.54 -29.05
C GLY A 24 -12.40 17.61 -30.56
N ASN A 25 -11.19 17.99 -30.94
CA ASN A 25 -10.73 18.28 -32.30
C ASN A 25 -10.99 17.18 -33.32
N LEU A 26 -11.15 15.92 -32.88
CA LEU A 26 -11.43 14.78 -33.75
C LEU A 26 -12.76 14.91 -34.53
N LYS A 27 -13.78 15.49 -33.88
CA LYS A 27 -15.09 15.76 -34.56
C LYS A 27 -14.96 16.84 -35.63
N THR A 28 -14.08 17.78 -35.41
CA THR A 28 -13.77 18.86 -36.36
C THR A 28 -13.00 18.28 -37.54
N TYR A 29 -12.03 17.41 -37.33
CA TYR A 29 -11.23 16.77 -38.37
C TYR A 29 -12.09 15.97 -39.37
N LEU A 30 -13.10 15.25 -38.85
CA LEU A 30 -14.02 14.50 -39.71
C LEU A 30 -14.99 15.40 -40.52
N ARG A 31 -15.11 16.69 -40.21
CA ARG A 31 -15.96 17.65 -40.95
C ARG A 31 -15.22 18.39 -42.05
N TRP A 32 -13.87 18.37 -42.05
CA TRP A 32 -13.06 19.06 -43.05
C TRP A 32 -13.40 18.68 -44.50
N PRO A 33 -13.59 17.39 -44.86
CA PRO A 33 -13.98 17.03 -46.22
C PRO A 33 -15.31 17.65 -46.68
N LEU A 34 -16.26 17.81 -45.74
CA LEU A 34 -17.54 18.46 -46.06
C LEU A 34 -17.38 19.97 -46.27
N PHE A 35 -16.43 20.60 -45.54
CA PHE A 35 -16.12 22.01 -45.73
C PHE A 35 -15.48 22.29 -47.09
N PHE A 36 -14.57 21.43 -47.55
CA PHE A 36 -14.02 21.49 -48.89
C PHE A 36 -15.09 21.28 -49.96
N GLY A 37 -16.12 20.49 -49.68
CA GLY A 37 -17.27 20.34 -50.57
C GLY A 37 -17.98 21.65 -50.90
N LEU A 38 -18.10 22.56 -49.93
CA LEU A 38 -18.69 23.90 -50.12
C LEU A 38 -17.82 24.73 -51.07
N LEU A 39 -16.50 24.63 -50.99
CA LEU A 39 -15.55 25.31 -51.85
C LEU A 39 -15.66 24.80 -53.31
N PHE A 40 -15.84 23.50 -53.51
CA PHE A 40 -16.08 22.88 -54.83
C PHE A 40 -17.40 23.35 -55.44
N ILE A 41 -18.47 23.50 -54.64
CA ILE A 41 -19.75 24.06 -55.12
C ILE A 41 -19.56 25.50 -55.65
N LEU A 42 -18.83 26.32 -54.88
CA LEU A 42 -18.57 27.73 -55.25
C LEU A 42 -17.76 27.81 -56.55
N MET A 43 -16.75 26.99 -56.72
CA MET A 43 -15.94 26.87 -57.92
C MET A 43 -16.78 26.42 -59.13
N THR A 44 -17.73 25.50 -58.95
CA THR A 44 -18.63 25.02 -59.99
C THR A 44 -19.55 26.14 -60.50
N VAL A 45 -20.05 27.00 -59.59
CA VAL A 45 -20.85 28.16 -59.99
C VAL A 45 -20.06 29.14 -60.84
N GLN A 46 -18.77 29.38 -60.54
CA GLN A 46 -17.90 30.22 -61.37
C GLN A 46 -17.65 29.62 -62.77
N LEU A 47 -17.54 28.29 -62.91
CA LEU A 47 -17.37 27.62 -64.19
C LEU A 47 -18.55 27.82 -65.16
N PHE A 48 -19.77 27.98 -64.64
CA PHE A 48 -20.95 28.32 -65.47
C PHE A 48 -20.86 29.70 -66.14
N SER A 49 -20.16 30.67 -65.50
CA SER A 49 -19.96 31.99 -66.13
C SER A 49 -18.96 31.97 -67.29
N VAL A 50 -18.12 30.93 -67.40
CA VAL A 50 -17.14 30.78 -68.50
C VAL A 50 -17.75 30.00 -69.64
N SER A 51 -18.39 28.85 -69.41
CA SER A 51 -19.11 28.07 -70.40
C SER A 51 -20.07 27.07 -69.77
N VAL A 52 -21.27 26.91 -70.41
CA VAL A 52 -22.28 25.95 -69.89
C VAL A 52 -21.78 24.50 -69.92
N LYS A 53 -20.98 24.12 -70.96
CA LYS A 53 -20.38 22.78 -70.99
C LYS A 53 -19.41 22.50 -69.87
N ALA A 54 -18.55 23.46 -69.51
CA ALA A 54 -17.63 23.36 -68.42
C ALA A 54 -18.36 23.32 -67.06
N GLY A 55 -19.44 24.06 -66.89
CA GLY A 55 -20.29 24.03 -65.71
C GLY A 55 -20.94 22.66 -65.45
N ILE A 56 -21.46 22.01 -66.52
CA ILE A 56 -22.04 20.64 -66.40
C ILE A 56 -20.98 19.62 -65.97
N MET A 57 -19.77 19.67 -66.58
CA MET A 57 -18.67 18.80 -66.13
C MET A 57 -18.27 19.08 -64.63
N GLY A 58 -18.24 20.35 -64.21
CA GLY A 58 -17.98 20.76 -62.85
C GLY A 58 -19.00 20.19 -61.84
N VAL A 59 -20.28 20.22 -62.17
CA VAL A 59 -21.35 19.60 -61.41
C VAL A 59 -21.11 18.09 -61.20
N PHE A 60 -20.77 17.39 -62.26
CA PHE A 60 -20.52 15.96 -62.25
C PHE A 60 -19.38 15.62 -61.29
N TYR A 61 -18.23 16.30 -61.34
CA TYR A 61 -17.11 16.10 -60.43
C TYR A 61 -17.43 16.49 -58.98
N THR A 62 -18.19 17.56 -58.78
CA THR A 62 -18.61 17.98 -57.42
C THR A 62 -19.53 16.95 -56.78
N VAL A 63 -20.46 16.34 -57.52
CA VAL A 63 -21.32 15.26 -57.01
C VAL A 63 -20.51 14.04 -56.63
N ILE A 64 -19.54 13.62 -57.48
CA ILE A 64 -18.65 12.50 -57.15
C ILE A 64 -17.85 12.79 -55.88
N TYR A 65 -17.27 14.00 -55.77
CA TYR A 65 -16.53 14.39 -54.58
C TYR A 65 -17.39 14.34 -53.30
N LEU A 66 -18.61 14.90 -53.35
CA LEU A 66 -19.53 14.88 -52.21
C LEU A 66 -19.92 13.45 -51.81
N LEU A 67 -20.12 12.56 -52.79
CA LEU A 67 -20.44 11.16 -52.53
C LEU A 67 -19.26 10.44 -51.85
N ILE A 68 -18.04 10.65 -52.31
CA ILE A 68 -16.83 10.10 -51.72
C ILE A 68 -16.64 10.66 -50.30
N ALA A 69 -16.76 11.98 -50.10
CA ALA A 69 -16.65 12.62 -48.79
C ALA A 69 -17.69 12.11 -47.79
N PHE A 70 -18.91 11.86 -48.24
CA PHE A 70 -19.98 11.26 -47.44
C PHE A 70 -19.64 9.83 -47.02
N LEU A 71 -19.16 8.99 -47.96
CA LEU A 71 -18.76 7.60 -47.67
C LEU A 71 -17.61 7.55 -46.68
N ILE A 72 -16.59 8.38 -46.83
CA ILE A 72 -15.44 8.46 -45.91
C ILE A 72 -15.92 8.89 -44.51
N ASN A 73 -16.77 9.91 -44.44
CA ASN A 73 -17.29 10.40 -43.19
C ASN A 73 -18.15 9.34 -42.46
N PHE A 74 -18.98 8.61 -43.20
CA PHE A 74 -19.85 7.59 -42.62
C PHE A 74 -19.08 6.36 -42.16
N SER A 75 -18.14 5.84 -42.99
CA SER A 75 -17.30 4.69 -42.66
C SER A 75 -16.26 5.01 -41.59
N GLY A 76 -15.63 6.20 -41.66
CA GLY A 76 -14.60 6.63 -40.73
C GLY A 76 -15.13 6.77 -39.30
N ARG A 77 -16.35 7.25 -39.10
CA ARG A 77 -16.97 7.37 -37.78
C ARG A 77 -17.17 6.03 -37.09
N ARG A 78 -17.50 4.98 -37.83
CA ARG A 78 -17.71 3.63 -37.27
C ARG A 78 -16.41 2.97 -36.86
N LYS A 79 -15.38 3.03 -37.73
CA LYS A 79 -14.05 2.48 -37.41
C LYS A 79 -13.40 3.19 -36.22
N LEU A 80 -13.36 4.52 -36.24
CA LEU A 80 -12.76 5.32 -35.19
C LEU A 80 -13.38 5.09 -33.82
N LYS A 81 -14.72 4.95 -33.74
CA LYS A 81 -15.38 4.60 -32.48
C LYS A 81 -14.96 3.21 -31.98
N LYS A 82 -14.86 2.24 -32.89
CA LYS A 82 -14.44 0.88 -32.55
C LYS A 82 -12.99 0.88 -32.01
N ASP A 83 -12.09 1.53 -32.74
CA ASP A 83 -10.66 1.60 -32.39
C ASP A 83 -10.43 2.33 -31.06
N LEU A 84 -11.19 3.41 -30.78
CA LEU A 84 -11.13 4.12 -29.50
C LEU A 84 -11.65 3.28 -28.33
N ILE A 85 -12.75 2.53 -28.55
CA ILE A 85 -13.27 1.63 -27.50
C ILE A 85 -12.28 0.51 -27.23
N GLU A 86 -11.72 -0.08 -28.27
CA GLU A 86 -10.71 -1.14 -28.17
C GLU A 86 -9.44 -0.64 -27.47
N PHE A 87 -8.95 0.55 -27.83
CA PHE A 87 -7.82 1.18 -27.19
C PHE A 87 -8.09 1.44 -25.68
N ALA A 88 -9.25 2.04 -25.35
CA ALA A 88 -9.62 2.31 -23.96
C ALA A 88 -9.75 1.03 -23.13
N THR A 89 -10.29 -0.05 -23.74
CA THR A 89 -10.43 -1.34 -23.07
C THR A 89 -9.07 -1.98 -22.84
N ASN A 90 -8.21 -2.02 -23.86
CA ASN A 90 -6.86 -2.58 -23.76
C ASN A 90 -6.01 -1.81 -22.76
N TYR A 91 -6.10 -0.47 -22.74
CA TYR A 91 -5.39 0.38 -21.79
C TYR A 91 -5.83 0.08 -20.35
N ARG A 92 -7.14 -0.04 -20.12
CA ARG A 92 -7.70 -0.40 -18.81
C ARG A 92 -7.27 -1.79 -18.36
N GLU A 93 -7.32 -2.78 -19.25
CA GLU A 93 -6.83 -4.13 -18.93
C GLU A 93 -5.34 -4.14 -18.59
N MET A 94 -4.54 -3.38 -19.33
CA MET A 94 -3.11 -3.25 -19.07
C MET A 94 -2.85 -2.62 -17.69
N GLN A 95 -3.55 -1.54 -17.33
CA GLN A 95 -3.45 -0.93 -16.01
C GLN A 95 -3.84 -1.91 -14.89
N MET A 96 -4.95 -2.64 -15.07
CA MET A 96 -5.38 -3.63 -14.08
C MET A 96 -4.40 -4.80 -13.95
N ARG A 97 -3.82 -5.25 -15.06
CA ARG A 97 -2.77 -6.29 -15.02
C ARG A 97 -1.53 -5.80 -14.28
N MET A 98 -1.08 -4.56 -14.57
CA MET A 98 0.07 -3.97 -13.87
C MET A 98 -0.17 -3.89 -12.35
N MET A 99 -1.36 -3.45 -11.91
CA MET A 99 -1.70 -3.41 -10.49
C MET A 99 -1.75 -4.80 -9.85
N LYS A 100 -2.25 -5.82 -10.56
CA LYS A 100 -2.27 -7.20 -10.05
C LYS A 100 -0.88 -7.84 -9.95
N THR A 101 0.05 -7.47 -10.83
CA THR A 101 1.42 -8.01 -10.84
C THR A 101 2.37 -7.30 -9.89
N LEU A 102 1.92 -6.28 -9.14
CA LEU A 102 2.72 -5.67 -8.10
C LEU A 102 3.04 -6.71 -7.02
N THR A 103 4.32 -6.86 -6.71
CA THR A 103 4.81 -7.77 -5.66
C THR A 103 4.60 -7.23 -4.24
N VAL A 104 4.26 -5.94 -4.13
CA VAL A 104 3.93 -5.30 -2.86
C VAL A 104 2.43 -5.45 -2.62
N PRO A 105 1.99 -5.95 -1.46
CA PRO A 105 0.59 -5.97 -1.08
C PRO A 105 -0.02 -4.57 -1.14
N PHE A 106 -1.05 -4.41 -1.97
CA PHE A 106 -1.69 -3.13 -2.23
C PHE A 106 -3.21 -3.26 -2.22
N ALA A 107 -3.89 -2.32 -1.54
CA ALA A 107 -5.34 -2.24 -1.50
C ALA A 107 -5.86 -0.81 -1.66
N ILE A 108 -7.11 -0.71 -2.08
CA ILE A 108 -7.89 0.54 -2.14
C ILE A 108 -9.07 0.39 -1.19
N LEU A 109 -9.21 1.35 -0.29
CA LEU A 109 -10.29 1.45 0.68
C LEU A 109 -11.18 2.64 0.36
N SER A 110 -12.42 2.61 0.85
CA SER A 110 -13.27 3.77 1.00
C SER A 110 -12.87 4.59 2.25
N ASP A 111 -13.44 5.77 2.42
CA ASP A 111 -13.20 6.67 3.55
C ASP A 111 -13.59 6.08 4.91
N ASP A 112 -14.53 5.14 4.93
CA ASP A 112 -14.96 4.38 6.11
C ASP A 112 -14.12 3.11 6.38
N GLY A 113 -13.06 2.90 5.59
CA GLY A 113 -12.12 1.79 5.75
C GLY A 113 -12.58 0.46 5.13
N HIS A 114 -13.68 0.42 4.35
CA HIS A 114 -14.07 -0.78 3.63
C HIS A 114 -13.14 -1.04 2.45
N MET A 115 -12.69 -2.28 2.32
CA MET A 115 -11.85 -2.70 1.21
C MET A 115 -12.67 -2.81 -0.08
N LEU A 116 -12.34 -1.95 -1.05
CA LEU A 116 -12.96 -1.90 -2.37
C LEU A 116 -12.23 -2.81 -3.36
N TRP A 117 -10.91 -2.87 -3.26
CA TRP A 117 -10.08 -3.68 -4.13
C TRP A 117 -8.72 -3.96 -3.45
N GLY A 118 -8.10 -5.10 -3.78
CA GLY A 118 -6.74 -5.46 -3.40
C GLY A 118 -6.10 -6.35 -4.46
N ASN A 119 -4.77 -6.29 -4.59
CA ASN A 119 -4.02 -7.21 -5.45
C ASN A 119 -3.91 -8.60 -4.80
N ASP A 120 -3.43 -9.57 -5.57
CA ASP A 120 -3.34 -10.96 -5.13
C ASP A 120 -2.39 -11.12 -3.91
N GLU A 121 -1.35 -10.30 -3.83
CA GLU A 121 -0.42 -10.25 -2.68
C GLU A 121 -1.12 -9.75 -1.42
N PHE A 122 -1.92 -8.69 -1.51
CA PHE A 122 -2.69 -8.20 -0.36
C PHE A 122 -3.71 -9.22 0.11
N VAL A 123 -4.39 -9.88 -0.82
CA VAL A 123 -5.33 -10.95 -0.51
C VAL A 123 -4.63 -12.12 0.17
N SER A 124 -3.39 -12.45 -0.21
CA SER A 124 -2.62 -13.55 0.40
C SER A 124 -2.28 -13.27 1.87
N VAL A 125 -2.00 -12.01 2.23
CA VAL A 125 -1.79 -11.60 3.63
C VAL A 125 -3.05 -11.79 4.47
N ILE A 126 -4.25 -11.71 3.85
CA ILE A 126 -5.55 -11.76 4.55
C ILE A 126 -6.17 -13.16 4.55
N VAL A 127 -5.76 -14.07 3.67
CA VAL A 127 -6.47 -15.35 3.32
C VAL A 127 -6.83 -16.21 4.54
N ASN A 128 -6.10 -16.11 5.65
CA ASN A 128 -6.48 -16.81 6.88
C ASN A 128 -7.68 -16.18 7.63
N LYS A 129 -8.11 -14.98 7.26
CA LYS A 129 -9.19 -14.24 7.94
C LYS A 129 -10.32 -13.99 6.96
N LYS A 130 -11.22 -14.89 6.61
CA LYS A 130 -12.47 -14.79 5.79
C LYS A 130 -12.96 -13.36 5.43
N ALA A 131 -12.07 -12.44 5.01
CA ALA A 131 -12.22 -11.01 5.15
C ALA A 131 -12.21 -10.21 3.84
N ALA A 132 -12.36 -10.84 2.68
CA ALA A 132 -12.30 -10.13 1.37
C ALA A 132 -13.39 -9.04 1.15
N ARG A 133 -14.24 -8.76 2.15
CA ARG A 133 -15.27 -7.69 2.13
C ARG A 133 -15.44 -7.00 3.47
N ARG A 134 -14.42 -6.99 4.32
CA ARG A 134 -14.53 -6.40 5.66
C ARG A 134 -13.81 -5.06 5.71
N ASN A 135 -14.14 -4.28 6.72
CA ASN A 135 -13.41 -3.10 7.08
C ASN A 135 -11.98 -3.47 7.45
N ILE A 136 -11.01 -2.62 7.09
CA ILE A 136 -9.58 -2.82 7.35
C ILE A 136 -9.30 -3.03 8.84
N SER A 137 -10.05 -2.37 9.72
CA SER A 137 -9.97 -2.51 11.17
C SER A 137 -10.30 -3.93 11.68
N ASN A 138 -11.05 -4.71 10.90
CA ASN A 138 -11.33 -6.12 11.22
C ASN A 138 -10.21 -7.06 10.76
N ILE A 139 -9.28 -6.56 9.96
CA ILE A 139 -8.13 -7.29 9.42
C ILE A 139 -6.90 -7.00 10.29
N PHE A 140 -6.66 -5.73 10.56
CA PHE A 140 -5.57 -5.21 11.38
C PHE A 140 -6.16 -4.39 12.51
N GLU A 141 -6.04 -4.88 13.75
CA GLU A 141 -6.59 -4.24 14.95
C GLU A 141 -5.96 -2.86 15.21
N GLU A 142 -4.73 -2.68 14.76
CA GLU A 142 -3.98 -1.44 14.91
C GLU A 142 -4.49 -0.31 13.99
N ILE A 143 -5.22 -0.65 12.90
CA ILE A 143 -5.79 0.33 11.99
C ILE A 143 -7.23 0.63 12.40
N THR A 144 -7.42 1.73 13.09
CA THR A 144 -8.75 2.25 13.46
C THR A 144 -9.28 3.23 12.41
N ILE A 145 -10.57 3.53 12.43
CA ILE A 145 -11.18 4.50 11.51
C ILE A 145 -10.53 5.88 11.68
N ASP A 146 -10.22 6.27 12.92
CA ASP A 146 -9.58 7.56 13.23
C ASP A 146 -8.11 7.63 12.75
N SER A 147 -7.50 6.49 12.50
CA SER A 147 -6.13 6.39 11.98
C SER A 147 -6.07 6.51 10.45
N LEU A 148 -7.20 6.47 9.75
CA LEU A 148 -7.23 6.64 8.31
C LEU A 148 -6.83 8.08 7.91
N PRO A 149 -6.18 8.28 6.74
CA PRO A 149 -5.83 9.62 6.27
C PRO A 149 -7.07 10.39 5.85
N ASP A 150 -7.24 11.58 6.40
CA ASP A 150 -8.30 12.55 6.07
C ASP A 150 -7.81 13.72 5.21
N SER A 151 -6.49 13.84 5.08
CA SER A 151 -5.78 14.86 4.28
C SER A 151 -4.76 14.20 3.35
N ASP A 152 -4.03 14.98 2.55
CA ASP A 152 -2.97 14.48 1.65
C ASP A 152 -1.71 14.00 2.40
N GLU A 153 -1.76 13.92 3.72
CA GLU A 153 -0.66 13.40 4.53
C GLU A 153 -0.57 11.87 4.42
N ILE A 154 0.67 11.37 4.44
CA ILE A 154 0.95 9.94 4.48
C ILE A 154 0.87 9.48 5.94
N LYS A 155 -0.03 8.56 6.24
CA LYS A 155 -0.07 7.89 7.55
C LYS A 155 0.63 6.55 7.48
N VAL A 156 1.46 6.29 8.48
CA VAL A 156 2.25 5.05 8.61
C VAL A 156 1.87 4.38 9.92
N ILE A 157 1.47 3.12 9.85
CA ILE A 157 1.09 2.31 11.01
C ILE A 157 1.80 0.97 10.91
N HIS A 158 2.39 0.51 12.02
CA HIS A 158 2.93 -0.83 12.12
C HIS A 158 1.82 -1.78 12.53
N VAL A 159 1.64 -2.84 11.76
CA VAL A 159 0.60 -3.86 11.99
C VAL A 159 1.24 -5.23 12.11
N LYS A 160 0.65 -6.07 12.97
CA LYS A 160 1.11 -7.44 13.19
C LYS A 160 0.06 -8.43 12.71
N THR A 161 0.49 -9.39 11.91
CA THR A 161 -0.26 -10.62 11.65
C THR A 161 0.24 -11.75 12.54
N GLU A 162 -0.34 -12.95 12.43
CA GLU A 162 0.09 -14.11 13.23
C GLU A 162 1.59 -14.38 13.12
N ASP A 163 2.15 -14.28 11.91
CA ASP A 163 3.52 -14.70 11.61
C ASP A 163 4.43 -13.55 11.14
N LYS A 164 3.89 -12.35 10.86
CA LYS A 164 4.65 -11.30 10.18
C LYS A 164 4.33 -9.90 10.70
N TYR A 165 5.32 -9.04 10.56
CA TYR A 165 5.20 -7.61 10.84
C TYR A 165 5.15 -6.83 9.53
N TYR A 166 4.20 -5.92 9.40
CA TYR A 166 4.09 -5.05 8.24
C TYR A 166 4.03 -3.59 8.63
N ARG A 167 4.62 -2.76 7.81
CA ARG A 167 4.41 -1.32 7.83
C ARG A 167 3.33 -0.95 6.81
N ALA A 168 2.15 -0.56 7.28
CA ALA A 168 1.07 -0.06 6.46
C ALA A 168 1.28 1.43 6.17
N VAL A 169 1.44 1.77 4.89
CA VAL A 169 1.55 3.14 4.41
C VAL A 169 0.25 3.49 3.70
N MET A 170 -0.47 4.48 4.24
CA MET A 170 -1.77 4.89 3.75
C MET A 170 -1.73 6.32 3.24
N LYS A 171 -2.36 6.55 2.09
CA LYS A 171 -2.49 7.88 1.49
C LYS A 171 -3.87 8.06 0.87
N LEU A 172 -4.44 9.27 1.03
CA LEU A 172 -5.67 9.67 0.35
C LEU A 172 -5.40 9.82 -1.15
N ILE A 173 -6.24 9.22 -1.99
CA ILE A 173 -6.21 9.39 -3.45
C ILE A 173 -7.11 10.59 -3.76
N VAL A 174 -6.47 11.73 -4.03
CA VAL A 174 -7.18 12.95 -4.48
C VAL A 174 -7.08 13.03 -5.99
N SER A 175 -8.19 13.25 -6.67
CA SER A 175 -8.20 13.52 -8.12
C SER A 175 -8.05 15.02 -8.34
N ASP A 176 -6.82 15.49 -8.55
CA ASP A 176 -6.47 16.92 -8.69
C ASP A 176 -6.58 17.45 -10.13
N SER A 177 -6.96 16.63 -11.12
CA SER A 177 -7.00 17.06 -12.51
C SER A 177 -8.32 17.77 -12.82
N PRO A 178 -8.31 19.09 -13.13
CA PRO A 178 -9.50 19.78 -13.61
C PRO A 178 -9.98 19.24 -14.98
N ASP A 179 -9.10 18.58 -15.75
CA ASP A 179 -9.43 17.94 -17.03
C ASP A 179 -9.99 16.51 -16.89
N ASP A 180 -9.94 15.91 -15.71
CA ASP A 180 -10.46 14.56 -15.43
C ASP A 180 -11.98 14.52 -15.14
N GLU A 181 -12.76 15.49 -15.66
CA GLU A 181 -14.22 15.37 -15.64
C GLU A 181 -14.74 14.04 -16.25
N MET A 182 -13.94 13.41 -17.11
CA MET A 182 -14.26 12.09 -17.65
C MET A 182 -14.07 10.95 -16.64
N VAL A 183 -13.02 11.02 -15.81
CA VAL A 183 -12.74 10.03 -14.76
C VAL A 183 -13.68 10.26 -13.58
N LYS A 184 -13.97 11.52 -13.23
CA LYS A 184 -14.97 11.87 -12.22
C LYS A 184 -16.36 11.32 -12.54
N THR A 185 -16.75 11.27 -13.83
CA THR A 185 -18.11 10.83 -14.19
C THR A 185 -18.30 9.33 -14.05
N ASP A 186 -17.26 8.51 -14.27
CA ASP A 186 -17.39 7.05 -14.25
C ASP A 186 -17.07 6.45 -12.88
N ILE A 187 -16.08 7.00 -12.14
CA ILE A 187 -15.74 6.56 -10.80
C ILE A 187 -16.68 7.18 -9.77
N ASN A 188 -17.00 8.47 -9.88
CA ASN A 188 -17.91 9.16 -8.94
C ASN A 188 -19.39 8.78 -9.12
N GLN A 189 -19.81 8.23 -10.28
CA GLN A 189 -21.17 7.68 -10.43
C GLN A 189 -21.32 6.26 -9.88
N LEU A 190 -20.21 5.56 -9.68
CA LEU A 190 -20.18 4.24 -9.04
C LEU A 190 -19.93 4.33 -7.52
N MET A 191 -19.36 5.44 -7.04
CA MET A 191 -18.90 5.63 -5.68
C MET A 191 -19.25 7.06 -5.22
N ASP A 192 -20.51 7.29 -4.99
CA ASP A 192 -21.17 8.42 -4.29
C ASP A 192 -20.20 9.38 -3.53
N ASN A 193 -19.36 10.14 -4.25
CA ASN A 193 -18.38 11.12 -3.73
C ASN A 193 -17.39 10.61 -2.66
N SER A 194 -17.20 9.30 -2.52
CA SER A 194 -16.34 8.73 -1.49
C SER A 194 -14.87 8.98 -1.79
N ARG A 195 -14.14 9.46 -0.79
CA ARG A 195 -12.69 9.57 -0.81
C ARG A 195 -12.09 8.16 -0.86
N LEU A 196 -11.05 7.98 -1.65
CA LEU A 196 -10.35 6.71 -1.77
C LEU A 196 -9.03 6.77 -1.01
N ILE A 197 -8.71 5.68 -0.32
CA ILE A 197 -7.47 5.55 0.43
C ILE A 197 -6.67 4.40 -0.17
N SER A 198 -5.43 4.66 -0.57
CA SER A 198 -4.46 3.63 -0.95
C SER A 198 -3.75 3.09 0.28
N VAL A 199 -3.55 1.78 0.34
CA VAL A 199 -2.80 1.11 1.41
C VAL A 199 -1.74 0.21 0.79
N PHE A 200 -0.49 0.40 1.20
CA PHE A 200 0.63 -0.47 0.87
C PHE A 200 1.14 -1.13 2.14
N LEU A 201 1.43 -2.43 2.08
CA LEU A 201 2.03 -3.17 3.19
C LEU A 201 3.47 -3.54 2.83
N TYR A 202 4.41 -3.10 3.63
CA TYR A 202 5.82 -3.45 3.50
C TYR A 202 6.17 -4.47 4.59
N ASP A 203 6.68 -5.63 4.19
CA ASP A 203 7.13 -6.68 5.12
C ASP A 203 8.39 -6.19 5.85
N GLU A 204 8.32 -6.07 7.16
CA GLU A 204 9.40 -5.65 8.06
C GLU A 204 9.77 -6.76 9.05
N THR A 205 9.35 -7.98 8.81
CA THR A 205 9.55 -9.11 9.74
C THR A 205 11.02 -9.31 10.07
N ASP A 206 11.87 -9.42 9.05
CA ASP A 206 13.30 -9.62 9.24
C ASP A 206 13.95 -8.46 10.04
N MET A 207 13.49 -7.23 9.77
CA MET A 207 14.02 -6.04 10.46
C MET A 207 13.62 -6.05 11.93
N MET A 208 12.36 -6.35 12.23
CA MET A 208 11.84 -6.43 13.61
C MET A 208 12.48 -7.58 14.39
N GLU A 209 12.69 -8.74 13.76
CA GLU A 209 13.40 -9.85 14.39
C GLU A 209 14.86 -9.50 14.71
N LEU A 210 15.54 -8.82 13.79
CA LEU A 210 16.91 -8.35 14.02
C LEU A 210 16.97 -7.31 15.14
N GLU A 211 16.00 -6.43 15.22
CA GLU A 211 15.92 -5.41 16.28
C GLU A 211 15.66 -6.06 17.64
N GLN A 212 14.76 -7.03 17.73
CA GLN A 212 14.52 -7.80 18.95
C GLN A 212 15.76 -8.58 19.38
N LYS A 213 16.48 -9.22 18.43
CA LYS A 213 17.74 -9.90 18.75
C LYS A 213 18.78 -8.92 19.28
N ARG A 214 18.93 -7.76 18.63
CA ARG A 214 19.85 -6.72 19.07
C ARG A 214 19.52 -6.24 20.48
N GLU A 215 18.24 -5.99 20.77
CA GLU A 215 17.79 -5.61 22.11
C GLU A 215 18.08 -6.69 23.15
N ALA A 216 17.81 -7.96 22.82
CA ALA A 216 18.09 -9.09 23.70
C ALA A 216 19.58 -9.27 24.00
N GLU A 217 20.45 -8.89 23.07
CA GLU A 217 21.92 -8.95 23.19
C GLU A 217 22.54 -7.71 23.86
N ASN A 218 21.76 -6.64 24.09
CA ASN A 218 22.25 -5.47 24.81
C ASN A 218 22.80 -5.88 26.17
N LEU A 219 23.90 -5.23 26.56
CA LEU A 219 24.54 -5.49 27.85
C LEU A 219 23.95 -4.64 28.98
N VAL A 220 23.59 -5.30 30.05
CA VAL A 220 23.09 -4.69 31.28
C VAL A 220 24.17 -4.78 32.32
N VAL A 221 24.38 -3.66 33.03
CA VAL A 221 25.29 -3.58 34.15
C VAL A 221 24.50 -3.66 35.45
N GLY A 222 24.85 -4.61 36.32
CA GLY A 222 24.31 -4.75 37.65
C GLY A 222 25.39 -4.51 38.72
N LEU A 223 25.02 -3.90 39.84
CA LEU A 223 25.85 -3.76 41.01
C LEU A 223 25.19 -4.50 42.17
N LEU A 224 25.92 -5.39 42.84
CA LEU A 224 25.50 -6.05 44.05
C LEU A 224 26.32 -5.52 45.22
N TYR A 225 25.64 -5.07 46.27
CA TYR A 225 26.21 -4.68 47.54
C TYR A 225 25.77 -5.64 48.61
N ILE A 226 26.71 -6.12 49.43
CA ILE A 226 26.43 -6.93 50.59
C ILE A 226 26.41 -5.97 51.78
N ASP A 227 25.22 -5.75 52.32
CA ASP A 227 25.03 -4.87 53.47
C ASP A 227 25.60 -5.50 54.76
N ASN A 228 26.10 -4.67 55.67
CA ASN A 228 26.70 -5.08 56.95
C ASN A 228 27.84 -6.10 56.82
N TYR A 229 28.53 -6.11 55.66
CA TYR A 229 29.60 -7.09 55.39
C TYR A 229 30.72 -7.04 56.40
N ASP A 230 31.26 -5.87 56.74
CA ASP A 230 32.37 -5.70 57.68
C ASP A 230 31.95 -6.10 59.09
N GLU A 231 30.75 -5.72 59.55
CA GLU A 231 30.25 -6.10 60.88
C GLU A 231 30.10 -7.64 61.02
N LEU A 232 29.65 -8.29 59.99
CA LEU A 232 29.49 -9.74 59.97
C LEU A 232 30.85 -10.43 60.00
N ILE A 233 31.80 -9.96 59.21
CA ILE A 233 33.15 -10.55 59.10
C ILE A 233 33.94 -10.33 60.39
N ASP A 234 33.88 -9.12 60.95
CA ASP A 234 34.61 -8.80 62.20
C ASP A 234 34.08 -9.55 63.42
N SER A 235 32.85 -10.05 63.39
CA SER A 235 32.23 -10.85 64.43
C SER A 235 32.68 -12.30 64.47
N ILE A 236 33.51 -12.79 63.55
CA ILE A 236 33.85 -14.18 63.31
C ILE A 236 35.37 -14.41 63.43
N ASP A 237 35.81 -15.60 63.83
CA ASP A 237 37.22 -15.99 63.89
C ASP A 237 37.86 -15.94 62.43
N GLU A 238 39.15 -15.55 62.36
CA GLU A 238 39.90 -15.36 61.10
C GLU A 238 39.82 -16.57 60.18
N ILE A 239 39.85 -17.80 60.72
CA ILE A 239 39.74 -19.02 59.87
C ILE A 239 38.36 -19.13 59.23
N ARG A 240 37.30 -18.78 59.92
CA ARG A 240 35.94 -18.83 59.46
C ARG A 240 35.65 -17.67 58.52
N GLN A 241 36.26 -16.48 58.68
CA GLN A 241 36.15 -15.34 57.77
C GLN A 241 36.56 -15.73 56.36
N SER A 242 37.71 -16.36 56.19
CA SER A 242 38.22 -16.78 54.87
C SER A 242 37.31 -17.81 54.20
N LEU A 243 36.70 -18.72 55.01
CA LEU A 243 35.77 -19.72 54.47
C LEU A 243 34.45 -19.07 54.01
N ILE A 244 33.88 -18.14 54.78
CA ILE A 244 32.65 -17.45 54.47
C ILE A 244 32.83 -16.59 53.20
N MET A 245 33.93 -15.83 53.10
CA MET A 245 34.26 -15.07 51.91
C MET A 245 34.35 -15.96 50.66
N ALA A 246 35.02 -17.10 50.76
CA ALA A 246 35.12 -18.05 49.65
C ALA A 246 33.75 -18.67 49.26
N LEU A 247 32.86 -18.89 50.23
CA LEU A 247 31.50 -19.40 50.01
C LEU A 247 30.63 -18.35 49.28
N ILE A 248 30.69 -17.07 49.73
CA ILE A 248 29.97 -15.96 49.08
C ILE A 248 30.44 -15.81 47.63
N ASP A 249 31.76 -15.71 47.40
CA ASP A 249 32.33 -15.60 46.08
C ASP A 249 31.93 -16.80 45.20
N ARG A 250 31.91 -18.00 45.75
CA ARG A 250 31.48 -19.21 45.00
C ARG A 250 30.00 -19.18 44.63
N LYS A 251 29.11 -18.77 45.57
CA LYS A 251 27.67 -18.66 45.34
C LYS A 251 27.37 -17.62 44.25
N ILE A 252 27.97 -16.42 44.33
CA ILE A 252 27.86 -15.38 43.37
C ILE A 252 28.29 -15.85 41.97
N ASN A 253 29.51 -16.42 41.89
CA ASN A 253 30.05 -16.91 40.60
C ASN A 253 29.18 -18.01 40.01
N LYS A 254 28.65 -18.94 40.82
CA LYS A 254 27.75 -19.99 40.34
C LYS A 254 26.47 -19.43 39.76
N TYR A 255 25.85 -18.46 40.46
CA TYR A 255 24.65 -17.81 39.97
C TYR A 255 24.91 -17.07 38.63
N MET A 256 26.01 -16.30 38.56
CA MET A 256 26.39 -15.54 37.37
C MET A 256 26.72 -16.43 36.17
N GLN A 257 27.34 -17.60 36.41
CA GLN A 257 27.54 -18.59 35.34
C GLN A 257 26.21 -19.12 34.78
N GLY A 258 25.17 -19.23 35.61
CA GLY A 258 23.84 -19.67 35.19
C GLY A 258 23.15 -18.73 34.19
N ILE A 259 23.50 -17.44 34.20
CA ILE A 259 22.96 -16.38 33.33
C ILE A 259 24.00 -15.87 32.32
N ASP A 260 25.07 -16.61 32.09
CA ASP A 260 26.18 -16.24 31.16
C ASP A 260 26.74 -14.82 31.46
N ALA A 261 26.77 -14.43 32.73
CA ALA A 261 27.23 -13.12 33.17
C ALA A 261 28.73 -13.11 33.49
N ILE A 262 29.37 -12.01 33.17
CA ILE A 262 30.71 -11.68 33.62
C ILE A 262 30.61 -11.01 34.98
N SER A 263 31.29 -11.55 36.04
CA SER A 263 31.36 -10.96 37.35
C SER A 263 32.75 -10.41 37.64
N LYS A 264 32.81 -9.25 38.30
CA LYS A 264 34.03 -8.66 38.78
C LYS A 264 33.83 -8.14 40.20
N LYS A 265 34.63 -8.65 41.14
CA LYS A 265 34.69 -8.11 42.52
C LYS A 265 35.41 -6.76 42.46
N LEU A 266 34.76 -5.72 42.88
CA LEU A 266 35.31 -4.35 42.96
C LEU A 266 35.95 -4.09 44.32
N GLU A 267 35.20 -4.41 45.38
CA GLU A 267 35.60 -4.26 46.76
C GLU A 267 35.21 -5.56 47.54
N LYS A 268 35.47 -5.59 48.83
CA LYS A 268 35.14 -6.77 49.63
C LYS A 268 33.66 -7.14 49.57
N ASP A 269 32.81 -6.14 49.58
CA ASP A 269 31.34 -6.18 49.66
C ASP A 269 30.64 -5.83 48.33
N LYS A 270 31.38 -5.44 47.25
CA LYS A 270 30.84 -4.92 46.01
C LYS A 270 31.23 -5.76 44.80
N PHE A 271 30.24 -6.14 44.04
CA PHE A 271 30.39 -6.91 42.81
C PHE A 271 29.73 -6.19 41.66
N LEU A 272 30.45 -6.14 40.53
CA LEU A 272 29.95 -5.67 39.24
C LEU A 272 29.59 -6.87 38.39
N PHE A 273 28.42 -6.80 37.72
CA PHE A 273 27.98 -7.81 36.77
C PHE A 273 27.70 -7.21 35.43
N LEU A 274 27.99 -7.97 34.40
CA LEU A 274 27.69 -7.63 33.04
C LEU A 274 26.99 -8.84 32.40
N PHE A 275 25.74 -8.68 31.99
CA PHE A 275 24.94 -9.77 31.41
C PHE A 275 24.04 -9.26 30.31
N LYS A 276 23.48 -10.18 29.49
CA LYS A 276 22.60 -9.82 28.39
C LYS A 276 21.21 -9.42 28.90
N GLN A 277 20.59 -8.46 28.24
CA GLN A 277 19.24 -7.97 28.57
C GLN A 277 18.18 -9.08 28.54
N SER A 278 18.37 -10.12 27.71
CA SER A 278 17.49 -11.30 27.66
C SER A 278 17.29 -11.98 29.01
N TYR A 279 18.29 -11.93 29.93
CA TYR A 279 18.20 -12.51 31.24
C TYR A 279 17.54 -11.57 32.29
N LEU A 280 17.38 -10.28 31.98
CA LEU A 280 16.88 -9.30 32.94
C LEU A 280 15.45 -9.62 33.40
N ALA A 281 14.58 -10.03 32.48
CA ALA A 281 13.19 -10.38 32.79
C ALA A 281 13.12 -11.58 33.75
N GLU A 282 13.95 -12.60 33.55
CA GLU A 282 14.05 -13.77 34.40
C GLU A 282 14.57 -13.42 35.79
N ILE A 283 15.64 -12.61 35.85
CA ILE A 283 16.21 -12.15 37.12
C ILE A 283 15.16 -11.36 37.93
N CYS A 284 14.41 -10.48 37.30
CA CYS A 284 13.35 -9.69 37.92
C CYS A 284 12.17 -10.58 38.38
N SER A 285 11.73 -11.55 37.58
CA SER A 285 10.62 -12.45 37.88
C SER A 285 10.94 -13.35 39.09
N ASN A 286 12.20 -13.79 39.20
CA ASN A 286 12.73 -14.58 40.31
C ASN A 286 13.11 -13.72 41.51
N ARG A 287 12.71 -12.44 41.56
CA ARG A 287 12.98 -11.49 42.66
C ARG A 287 14.45 -11.46 43.06
N PHE A 288 15.36 -11.53 42.08
CA PHE A 288 16.81 -11.58 42.31
C PHE A 288 17.18 -12.73 43.27
N ALA A 289 16.92 -13.97 42.84
CA ALA A 289 17.15 -15.18 43.66
C ALA A 289 18.55 -15.27 44.32
N ILE A 290 19.56 -14.59 43.73
CA ILE A 290 20.91 -14.47 44.29
C ILE A 290 20.88 -13.85 45.73
N LEU A 291 19.93 -12.96 46.02
CA LEU A 291 19.82 -12.33 47.35
C LEU A 291 19.44 -13.34 48.41
N GLU A 292 18.59 -14.30 48.06
CA GLU A 292 18.21 -15.40 48.98
C GLU A 292 19.33 -16.44 49.15
N GLU A 293 20.14 -16.66 48.09
CA GLU A 293 21.27 -17.59 48.18
C GLU A 293 22.44 -17.08 49.02
N ILE A 294 22.61 -15.76 49.13
CA ILE A 294 23.69 -15.14 49.90
C ILE A 294 23.29 -14.93 51.36
N ARG A 295 22.00 -14.79 51.62
CA ARG A 295 21.44 -14.63 52.96
C ARG A 295 21.62 -15.88 53.78
#